data_43fa841ac51142e523912561898b7810
#
_entry.id   43fa841ac51142e523912561898b7810
#
_cell.length_a   1.000
_cell.length_b   1.000
_cell.length_c   1.000
_cell.angle_alpha   90.00
_cell.angle_beta   90.00
_cell.angle_gamma   90.00
#
_symmetry.space_group_name_H-M   'P 1'
#
loop_
_entity.id
_entity.type
_entity.pdbx_description
1 polymer ?
#
loop_
_entity_poly.entity_id
_entity_poly.type
_entity_poly.pdbx_seq_one_letter_code
_entity_poly.pdbx_strand_id
1 'polypeptide(L)'
;MRHQTFVSELNKVLMNSTLHVDVTAKRPGKEAFTAAEWNLIQRLDTPAKVQRYFSAMPYNREKDGATLRSFRELIKHKEAHCLETAVGAAVILEQHGYPPLLLDLESHDLLDHVLFVFKHSGGWGAVGRSRDIGLHGRKPVYRSLRDLAWSYFDPFVDFSGRLKGYAVTSLYELDDYDWRFSPRHMRKIEDHLRAIAHQEMRSSDQRYEKLLTRYHRYKKRYPDRSPSYYDSRAKWML
;
A
#
# COMPACT_ATOMS: atom_id res chain seq x y z
N MET A 1 -20.20 17.04 -12.97
CA MET A 1 -21.16 15.91 -12.94
C MET A 1 -20.67 14.65 -13.66
N ARG A 2 -20.01 14.69 -14.83
CA ARG A 2 -19.59 13.46 -15.55
C ARG A 2 -18.41 12.69 -14.89
N HIS A 3 -17.54 13.33 -14.13
CA HIS A 3 -16.42 12.68 -13.43
C HIS A 3 -16.85 11.83 -12.21
N GLN A 4 -17.85 12.27 -11.46
CA GLN A 4 -18.34 11.50 -10.30
C GLN A 4 -19.07 10.20 -10.70
N THR A 5 -19.70 10.17 -11.85
CA THR A 5 -20.41 8.97 -12.36
C THR A 5 -19.40 7.90 -12.80
N PHE A 6 -18.29 8.30 -13.41
CA PHE A 6 -17.24 7.39 -13.91
C PHE A 6 -16.49 6.71 -12.74
N VAL A 7 -16.13 7.46 -11.71
CA VAL A 7 -15.47 6.92 -10.49
C VAL A 7 -16.40 5.97 -9.73
N SER A 8 -17.71 6.24 -9.69
CA SER A 8 -18.72 5.34 -9.09
C SER A 8 -18.88 4.04 -9.88
N GLU A 9 -18.75 4.08 -11.20
CA GLU A 9 -18.81 2.90 -12.06
C GLU A 9 -17.51 2.09 -11.98
N LEU A 10 -16.34 2.73 -11.95
CA LEU A 10 -15.06 2.06 -11.78
C LEU A 10 -15.00 1.32 -10.44
N ASN A 11 -15.46 1.94 -9.35
CA ASN A 11 -15.55 1.29 -8.05
C ASN A 11 -16.57 0.12 -8.03
N LYS A 12 -17.67 0.19 -8.79
CA LYS A 12 -18.59 -0.94 -8.99
C LYS A 12 -17.97 -2.05 -9.83
N VAL A 13 -17.20 -1.70 -10.85
CA VAL A 13 -16.49 -2.65 -11.74
C VAL A 13 -15.34 -3.29 -10.98
N LEU A 14 -14.58 -2.55 -10.12
CA LEU A 14 -13.56 -3.11 -9.23
C LEU A 14 -14.16 -4.07 -8.19
N MET A 15 -15.42 -3.91 -7.82
CA MET A 15 -16.10 -4.80 -6.87
C MET A 15 -16.64 -6.08 -7.50
N ASN A 16 -17.01 -6.10 -8.81
CA ASN A 16 -17.77 -7.18 -9.40
C ASN A 16 -17.16 -7.86 -10.63
N SER A 17 -16.02 -7.41 -11.17
CA SER A 17 -15.45 -8.04 -12.35
C SER A 17 -13.95 -8.29 -12.19
N THR A 18 -13.50 -9.37 -12.80
CA THR A 18 -12.13 -9.63 -13.20
C THR A 18 -11.66 -8.45 -14.06
N LEU A 19 -11.03 -7.44 -13.46
CA LEU A 19 -10.39 -6.36 -14.19
C LEU A 19 -9.26 -6.97 -15.02
N HIS A 20 -9.55 -7.29 -16.27
CA HIS A 20 -8.55 -7.30 -17.31
C HIS A 20 -8.24 -5.84 -17.68
N VAL A 21 -7.57 -5.11 -16.79
CA VAL A 21 -6.79 -3.95 -17.24
C VAL A 21 -5.70 -4.55 -18.12
N ASP A 22 -5.67 -4.18 -19.38
CA ASP A 22 -4.57 -4.61 -20.25
C ASP A 22 -3.27 -3.96 -19.75
N VAL A 23 -2.62 -4.67 -18.82
CA VAL A 23 -1.38 -4.25 -18.18
C VAL A 23 -0.27 -4.12 -19.21
N THR A 24 -0.39 -4.82 -20.36
CA THR A 24 0.69 -4.89 -21.35
C THR A 24 0.83 -3.61 -22.15
N ALA A 25 -0.25 -2.87 -22.38
CA ALA A 25 -0.26 -1.66 -23.23
C ALA A 25 0.40 -0.43 -22.58
N LYS A 26 0.43 -0.35 -21.22
CA LYS A 26 0.98 0.80 -20.47
C LYS A 26 2.30 0.47 -19.73
N ARG A 27 2.71 -0.77 -19.74
CA ARG A 27 3.93 -1.24 -19.05
C ARG A 27 5.17 -0.86 -19.86
N PRO A 28 6.20 -0.23 -19.25
CA PRO A 28 7.44 0.08 -19.93
C PRO A 28 8.20 -1.22 -20.28
N GLY A 29 8.88 -1.21 -21.42
CA GLY A 29 9.76 -2.31 -21.82
C GLY A 29 11.05 -2.35 -20.99
N LYS A 30 11.82 -3.43 -21.14
CA LYS A 30 13.09 -3.65 -20.43
C LYS A 30 14.09 -2.51 -20.63
N GLU A 31 14.08 -1.89 -21.79
CA GLU A 31 14.98 -0.79 -22.20
C GLU A 31 14.81 0.50 -21.37
N ALA A 32 13.69 0.65 -20.70
CA ALA A 32 13.45 1.79 -19.80
C ALA A 32 14.20 1.67 -18.46
N PHE A 33 14.66 0.45 -18.13
CA PHE A 33 15.32 0.13 -16.87
C PHE A 33 16.84 0.04 -17.05
N THR A 34 17.59 0.41 -16.03
CA THR A 34 19.01 0.04 -15.96
C THR A 34 19.16 -1.47 -15.79
N ALA A 35 20.32 -2.02 -16.14
CA ALA A 35 20.61 -3.44 -15.95
C ALA A 35 20.42 -3.91 -14.49
N ALA A 36 20.78 -3.06 -13.53
CA ALA A 36 20.62 -3.35 -12.10
C ALA A 36 19.15 -3.38 -11.67
N GLU A 37 18.36 -2.40 -12.11
CA GLU A 37 16.91 -2.34 -11.87
C GLU A 37 16.22 -3.56 -12.47
N TRP A 38 16.54 -3.91 -13.71
CA TRP A 38 15.97 -5.07 -14.39
C TRP A 38 16.30 -6.39 -13.70
N ASN A 39 17.57 -6.58 -13.32
CA ASN A 39 17.99 -7.77 -12.58
C ASN A 39 17.28 -7.89 -11.22
N LEU A 40 17.01 -6.76 -10.54
CA LEU A 40 16.22 -6.74 -9.32
C LEU A 40 14.79 -7.18 -9.60
N ILE A 41 14.13 -6.59 -10.60
CA ILE A 41 12.76 -6.91 -11.02
C ILE A 41 12.65 -8.42 -11.31
N GLN A 42 13.55 -8.98 -12.10
CA GLN A 42 13.51 -10.41 -12.44
C GLN A 42 13.64 -11.34 -11.22
N ARG A 43 14.36 -10.96 -10.19
CA ARG A 43 14.48 -11.73 -8.94
C ARG A 43 13.26 -11.63 -8.04
N LEU A 44 12.54 -10.50 -8.12
CA LEU A 44 11.39 -10.18 -7.27
C LEU A 44 10.05 -10.48 -7.99
N ASP A 45 9.90 -11.68 -8.52
CA ASP A 45 8.82 -12.13 -9.40
C ASP A 45 7.48 -12.39 -8.69
N THR A 46 7.43 -12.31 -7.36
CA THR A 46 6.20 -12.55 -6.58
C THR A 46 6.01 -11.50 -5.50
N PRO A 47 4.75 -11.19 -5.11
CA PRO A 47 4.45 -10.27 -4.01
C PRO A 47 5.16 -10.62 -2.71
N ALA A 48 5.33 -11.91 -2.40
CA ALA A 48 6.05 -12.36 -1.21
C ALA A 48 7.55 -12.02 -1.24
N LYS A 49 8.20 -12.16 -2.40
CA LYS A 49 9.60 -11.75 -2.57
C LYS A 49 9.75 -10.24 -2.47
N VAL A 50 8.83 -9.48 -3.07
CA VAL A 50 8.80 -8.02 -3.00
C VAL A 50 8.58 -7.55 -1.56
N GLN A 51 7.62 -8.13 -0.83
CA GLN A 51 7.41 -7.81 0.59
C GLN A 51 8.67 -8.07 1.42
N ARG A 52 9.32 -9.21 1.23
CA ARG A 52 10.56 -9.55 1.95
C ARG A 52 11.67 -8.56 1.67
N TYR A 53 11.84 -8.17 0.41
CA TYR A 53 12.83 -7.17 -0.02
C TYR A 53 12.60 -5.83 0.70
N PHE A 54 11.39 -5.29 0.65
CA PHE A 54 11.09 -4.03 1.31
C PHE A 54 11.08 -4.13 2.84
N SER A 55 10.71 -5.27 3.41
CA SER A 55 10.78 -5.48 4.87
C SER A 55 12.21 -5.43 5.42
N ALA A 56 13.19 -5.85 4.62
CA ALA A 56 14.61 -5.78 4.97
C ALA A 56 15.25 -4.41 4.74
N MET A 57 14.61 -3.54 3.95
CA MET A 57 15.12 -2.20 3.64
C MET A 57 14.95 -1.28 4.87
N PRO A 58 15.88 -0.34 5.15
CA PRO A 58 15.66 0.70 6.15
C PRO A 58 14.38 1.50 5.92
N TYR A 59 13.69 1.87 7.00
CA TYR A 59 12.51 2.72 6.90
C TYR A 59 12.94 4.18 6.73
N ASN A 60 12.49 4.82 5.66
CA ASN A 60 12.70 6.25 5.46
C ASN A 60 11.87 7.06 6.46
N ARG A 61 12.55 7.74 7.38
CA ARG A 61 11.94 8.56 8.44
C ARG A 61 11.81 10.04 8.07
N GLU A 62 12.21 10.38 6.83
CA GLU A 62 12.09 11.75 6.28
C GLU A 62 12.71 12.82 7.19
N LYS A 63 13.86 12.52 7.81
CA LYS A 63 14.52 13.39 8.79
C LYS A 63 14.88 14.78 8.23
N ASP A 64 15.18 14.84 6.94
CA ASP A 64 15.60 16.04 6.24
C ASP A 64 14.47 16.66 5.38
N GLY A 65 13.23 16.32 5.68
CA GLY A 65 12.04 16.78 4.97
C GLY A 65 11.34 15.68 4.19
N ALA A 66 10.11 15.99 3.75
CA ALA A 66 9.26 15.04 3.04
C ALA A 66 9.90 14.56 1.74
N THR A 67 9.91 13.26 1.54
CA THR A 67 10.35 12.58 0.32
C THR A 67 9.19 11.83 -0.33
N LEU A 68 9.19 11.74 -1.65
CA LEU A 68 8.23 10.95 -2.43
C LEU A 68 9.00 10.39 -3.62
N ARG A 69 9.90 9.45 -3.35
CA ARG A 69 10.84 8.92 -4.34
C ARG A 69 10.16 7.97 -5.31
N SER A 70 10.43 8.12 -6.61
CA SER A 70 10.09 7.12 -7.62
C SER A 70 10.84 5.80 -7.36
N PHE A 71 10.45 4.74 -8.08
CA PHE A 71 11.17 3.46 -8.01
C PHE A 71 12.68 3.63 -8.22
N ARG A 72 13.10 4.40 -9.24
CA ARG A 72 14.52 4.63 -9.55
C ARG A 72 15.26 5.28 -8.39
N GLU A 73 14.72 6.33 -7.83
CA GLU A 73 15.34 7.02 -6.71
C GLU A 73 15.29 6.19 -5.41
N LEU A 74 14.23 5.42 -5.19
CA LEU A 74 14.12 4.49 -4.06
C LEU A 74 15.24 3.42 -4.09
N ILE A 75 15.48 2.81 -5.26
CA ILE A 75 16.54 1.79 -5.40
C ILE A 75 17.93 2.40 -5.17
N LYS A 76 18.14 3.63 -5.58
CA LYS A 76 19.39 4.37 -5.38
C LYS A 76 19.63 4.70 -3.90
N HIS A 77 18.60 5.17 -3.18
CA HIS A 77 18.71 5.57 -1.78
C HIS A 77 18.62 4.40 -0.79
N LYS A 78 18.03 3.27 -1.18
CA LYS A 78 17.90 2.03 -0.38
C LYS A 78 17.19 2.23 0.96
N GLU A 79 16.22 3.10 1.01
CA GLU A 79 15.30 3.31 2.13
C GLU A 79 13.92 3.72 1.57
N ALA A 80 12.84 3.37 2.28
CA ALA A 80 11.49 3.66 1.82
C ALA A 80 10.51 3.84 2.98
N HIS A 81 9.57 4.77 2.85
CA HIS A 81 8.33 4.83 3.63
C HIS A 81 7.17 4.10 2.91
N CYS A 82 5.93 4.20 3.44
CA CYS A 82 4.78 3.41 2.93
C CYS A 82 4.48 3.69 1.45
N LEU A 83 4.36 4.94 1.04
CA LEU A 83 4.02 5.31 -0.35
C LEU A 83 5.14 4.93 -1.32
N GLU A 84 6.40 5.20 -0.98
CA GLU A 84 7.57 4.81 -1.79
C GLU A 84 7.63 3.29 -1.97
N THR A 85 7.34 2.52 -0.90
CA THR A 85 7.24 1.05 -0.96
C THR A 85 6.10 0.60 -1.88
N ALA A 86 4.92 1.21 -1.77
CA ALA A 86 3.76 0.85 -2.59
C ALA A 86 4.03 1.10 -4.09
N VAL A 87 4.62 2.25 -4.42
CA VAL A 87 5.02 2.58 -5.80
C VAL A 87 6.15 1.66 -6.28
N GLY A 88 7.16 1.41 -5.46
CA GLY A 88 8.24 0.48 -5.81
C GLY A 88 7.72 -0.95 -6.07
N ALA A 89 6.77 -1.43 -5.27
CA ALA A 89 6.11 -2.72 -5.48
C ALA A 89 5.29 -2.72 -6.76
N ALA A 90 4.59 -1.61 -7.06
CA ALA A 90 3.82 -1.46 -8.29
C ALA A 90 4.70 -1.57 -9.54
N VAL A 91 5.87 -0.89 -9.57
CA VAL A 91 6.82 -0.98 -10.71
C VAL A 91 7.35 -2.40 -10.89
N ILE A 92 7.76 -3.06 -9.80
CA ILE A 92 8.31 -4.41 -9.88
C ILE A 92 7.24 -5.40 -10.36
N LEU A 93 6.08 -5.39 -9.72
CA LEU A 93 5.04 -6.40 -9.96
C LEU A 93 4.26 -6.15 -11.25
N GLU A 94 4.21 -4.92 -11.75
CA GLU A 94 3.71 -4.61 -13.08
C GLU A 94 4.44 -5.39 -14.16
N GLN A 95 5.75 -5.59 -14.03
CA GLN A 95 6.56 -6.39 -14.96
C GLN A 95 6.22 -7.88 -14.92
N HIS A 96 5.55 -8.34 -13.86
CA HIS A 96 5.07 -9.70 -13.67
C HIS A 96 3.55 -9.84 -13.86
N GLY A 97 2.91 -8.84 -14.49
CA GLY A 97 1.49 -8.90 -14.90
C GLY A 97 0.49 -8.48 -13.82
N TYR A 98 0.93 -7.93 -12.69
CA TYR A 98 0.03 -7.34 -11.69
C TYR A 98 -0.29 -5.89 -12.04
N PRO A 99 -1.56 -5.46 -12.06
CA PRO A 99 -1.89 -4.06 -12.27
C PRO A 99 -1.36 -3.19 -11.13
N PRO A 100 -0.89 -1.95 -11.40
CA PRO A 100 -0.30 -1.06 -10.41
C PRO A 100 -1.37 -0.39 -9.54
N LEU A 101 -2.02 -1.18 -8.67
CA LEU A 101 -3.10 -0.73 -7.80
C LEU A 101 -2.57 -0.30 -6.44
N LEU A 102 -2.99 0.86 -5.98
CA LEU A 102 -2.74 1.37 -4.63
C LEU A 102 -4.02 1.32 -3.80
N LEU A 103 -3.91 0.86 -2.56
CA LEU A 103 -4.90 1.01 -1.50
C LEU A 103 -4.42 2.12 -0.57
N ASP A 104 -5.19 3.18 -0.48
CA ASP A 104 -5.01 4.26 0.48
C ASP A 104 -5.93 4.07 1.69
N LEU A 105 -5.35 4.12 2.87
CA LEU A 105 -6.04 4.03 4.15
C LEU A 105 -6.00 5.39 4.83
N GLU A 106 -7.12 6.10 4.77
CA GLU A 106 -7.29 7.44 5.32
C GLU A 106 -7.56 7.40 6.81
N SER A 107 -6.88 8.25 7.58
CA SER A 107 -7.02 8.32 9.03
C SER A 107 -7.52 9.67 9.54
N HIS A 108 -8.00 9.69 10.80
CA HIS A 108 -8.45 10.93 11.44
C HIS A 108 -7.30 11.88 11.79
N ASP A 109 -6.10 11.37 12.00
CA ASP A 109 -4.90 12.13 12.36
C ASP A 109 -4.03 12.52 11.15
N LEU A 110 -4.53 12.29 9.93
CA LEU A 110 -3.86 12.61 8.67
C LEU A 110 -2.53 11.87 8.44
N LEU A 111 -2.29 10.80 9.18
CA LEU A 111 -1.16 9.88 8.98
C LEU A 111 -1.62 8.68 8.15
N ASP A 112 -1.93 8.93 6.90
CA ASP A 112 -2.46 7.91 6.00
C ASP A 112 -1.45 6.79 5.72
N HIS A 113 -1.94 5.62 5.30
CA HIS A 113 -1.09 4.49 4.99
C HIS A 113 -1.40 3.92 3.61
N VAL A 114 -0.39 3.88 2.76
CA VAL A 114 -0.53 3.44 1.36
C VAL A 114 0.12 2.07 1.17
N LEU A 115 -0.57 1.21 0.42
CA LEU A 115 -0.17 -0.15 0.13
C LEU A 115 -0.34 -0.45 -1.37
N PHE A 116 0.55 -1.26 -1.93
CA PHE A 116 0.27 -1.92 -3.20
C PHE A 116 -0.66 -3.11 -2.95
N VAL A 117 -1.72 -3.27 -3.76
CA VAL A 117 -2.65 -4.40 -3.62
C VAL A 117 -2.65 -5.28 -4.87
N PHE A 118 -2.87 -6.57 -4.64
CA PHE A 118 -2.88 -7.57 -5.70
C PHE A 118 -3.94 -8.64 -5.45
N LYS A 119 -4.38 -9.29 -6.53
CA LYS A 119 -5.27 -10.45 -6.46
C LYS A 119 -4.52 -11.71 -6.89
N HIS A 120 -4.62 -12.79 -6.10
CA HIS A 120 -4.01 -14.07 -6.44
C HIS A 120 -4.89 -15.20 -5.91
N SER A 121 -5.14 -16.23 -6.74
CA SER A 121 -6.00 -17.39 -6.41
C SER A 121 -7.36 -16.99 -5.81
N GLY A 122 -7.97 -15.93 -6.34
CA GLY A 122 -9.28 -15.43 -5.92
C GLY A 122 -9.27 -14.53 -4.68
N GLY A 123 -8.16 -14.43 -3.95
CA GLY A 123 -8.01 -13.57 -2.77
C GLY A 123 -7.25 -12.27 -3.04
N TRP A 124 -7.54 -11.24 -2.24
CA TRP A 124 -6.81 -9.98 -2.22
C TRP A 124 -5.71 -10.02 -1.17
N GLY A 125 -4.54 -9.50 -1.54
CA GLY A 125 -3.39 -9.31 -0.67
C GLY A 125 -2.77 -7.93 -0.86
N ALA A 126 -1.76 -7.60 -0.05
CA ALA A 126 -1.06 -6.33 -0.14
C ALA A 126 0.44 -6.47 0.12
N VAL A 127 1.22 -5.60 -0.51
CA VAL A 127 2.62 -5.32 -0.16
C VAL A 127 2.68 -3.94 0.46
N GLY A 128 3.32 -3.83 1.61
CA GLY A 128 3.43 -2.55 2.29
C GLY A 128 4.47 -2.55 3.41
N ARG A 129 4.91 -1.35 3.78
CA ARG A 129 5.89 -1.12 4.82
C ARG A 129 5.47 0.03 5.71
N SER A 130 5.68 -0.13 7.00
CA SER A 130 5.48 0.88 8.03
C SER A 130 6.55 0.76 9.09
N ARG A 131 6.61 1.71 9.99
CA ARG A 131 7.37 1.62 11.25
C ARG A 131 6.83 0.49 12.15
N ASP A 132 5.52 0.24 12.10
CA ASP A 132 4.89 -0.87 12.80
C ASP A 132 4.71 -2.06 11.87
N ILE A 133 5.17 -3.24 12.31
CA ILE A 133 5.08 -4.49 11.55
C ILE A 133 3.61 -4.92 11.32
N GLY A 134 2.69 -4.52 12.19
CA GLY A 134 1.26 -4.78 12.05
C GLY A 134 0.65 -4.18 10.79
N LEU A 135 1.28 -3.14 10.24
CA LEU A 135 0.87 -2.45 9.01
C LEU A 135 1.61 -2.91 7.75
N HIS A 136 2.43 -3.96 7.84
CA HIS A 136 3.07 -4.56 6.67
C HIS A 136 2.07 -5.34 5.81
N GLY A 137 2.57 -5.95 4.73
CA GLY A 137 1.74 -6.64 3.73
C GLY A 137 0.83 -7.74 4.25
N ARG A 138 -0.10 -8.14 3.41
CA ARG A 138 -1.10 -9.20 3.67
C ARG A 138 -1.03 -10.28 2.60
N LYS A 139 -1.16 -11.54 3.01
CA LYS A 139 -1.37 -12.66 2.09
C LYS A 139 -2.69 -12.51 1.34
N PRO A 140 -2.84 -13.09 0.14
CA PRO A 140 -4.05 -12.99 -0.67
C PRO A 140 -5.16 -13.92 -0.13
N VAL A 141 -5.61 -13.65 1.10
CA VAL A 141 -6.64 -14.44 1.81
C VAL A 141 -7.96 -13.68 2.01
N TYR A 142 -8.02 -12.42 1.60
CA TYR A 142 -9.20 -11.57 1.79
C TYR A 142 -10.12 -11.65 0.58
N ARG A 143 -11.42 -11.82 0.82
CA ARG A 143 -12.42 -11.98 -0.24
C ARG A 143 -12.70 -10.70 -1.00
N SER A 144 -12.55 -9.56 -0.33
CA SER A 144 -12.77 -8.23 -0.91
C SER A 144 -11.69 -7.24 -0.50
N LEU A 145 -11.58 -6.13 -1.25
CA LEU A 145 -10.73 -4.99 -0.89
C LEU A 145 -11.18 -4.36 0.45
N ARG A 146 -12.49 -4.38 0.72
CA ARG A 146 -13.04 -3.96 2.01
C ARG A 146 -12.52 -4.81 3.16
N ASP A 147 -12.53 -6.15 3.03
CA ASP A 147 -12.01 -7.05 4.07
C ASP A 147 -10.51 -6.85 4.27
N LEU A 148 -9.77 -6.65 3.17
CA LEU A 148 -8.35 -6.32 3.21
C LEU A 148 -8.11 -5.01 3.98
N ALA A 149 -8.83 -3.92 3.65
CA ALA A 149 -8.72 -2.63 4.34
C ALA A 149 -9.04 -2.77 5.84
N TRP A 150 -10.12 -3.49 6.19
CA TRP A 150 -10.49 -3.75 7.58
C TRP A 150 -9.45 -4.55 8.37
N SER A 151 -8.61 -5.36 7.71
CA SER A 151 -7.52 -6.08 8.36
C SER A 151 -6.44 -5.17 8.94
N TYR A 152 -6.40 -3.92 8.50
CA TYR A 152 -5.48 -2.89 8.99
C TYR A 152 -6.05 -2.04 10.12
N PHE A 153 -7.36 -2.11 10.38
CA PHE A 153 -8.02 -1.24 11.36
C PHE A 153 -7.42 -1.36 12.76
N ASP A 154 -7.32 -2.58 13.29
CA ASP A 154 -6.77 -2.81 14.63
C ASP A 154 -5.28 -2.45 14.75
N PRO A 155 -4.39 -2.89 13.82
CA PRO A 155 -2.99 -2.47 13.83
C PRO A 155 -2.77 -0.96 13.66
N PHE A 156 -3.68 -0.28 12.98
CA PHE A 156 -3.58 1.16 12.79
C PHE A 156 -3.85 1.93 14.10
N VAL A 157 -4.81 1.49 14.90
CA VAL A 157 -5.06 2.02 16.27
C VAL A 157 -3.80 1.91 17.13
N ASP A 158 -3.08 0.82 17.01
CA ASP A 158 -1.82 0.59 17.73
C ASP A 158 -0.70 1.57 17.33
N PHE A 159 -0.79 2.11 16.13
CA PHE A 159 0.30 2.93 15.56
C PHE A 159 0.04 4.42 15.68
N SER A 160 -1.07 4.93 15.18
CA SER A 160 -1.29 6.36 15.06
C SER A 160 -2.70 6.83 15.42
N GLY A 161 -3.70 5.97 15.42
CA GLY A 161 -5.02 6.43 15.70
C GLY A 161 -6.13 5.58 15.07
N ARG A 162 -7.05 6.21 14.32
CA ARG A 162 -8.26 5.57 13.82
C ARG A 162 -8.42 5.78 12.32
N LEU A 163 -8.55 4.68 11.57
CA LEU A 163 -8.95 4.73 10.18
C LEU A 163 -10.40 5.22 10.05
N LYS A 164 -10.65 6.10 9.09
CA LYS A 164 -11.96 6.65 8.75
C LYS A 164 -12.44 6.26 7.35
N GLY A 165 -11.50 5.91 6.44
CA GLY A 165 -11.83 5.58 5.07
C GLY A 165 -10.75 4.76 4.36
N TYR A 166 -11.10 4.23 3.19
CA TYR A 166 -10.16 3.62 2.27
C TYR A 166 -10.57 3.88 0.82
N ALA A 167 -9.59 3.97 -0.06
CA ALA A 167 -9.80 4.06 -1.49
C ALA A 167 -8.82 3.15 -2.24
N VAL A 168 -9.17 2.74 -3.45
CA VAL A 168 -8.28 2.02 -4.37
C VAL A 168 -8.24 2.76 -5.68
N THR A 169 -7.03 2.96 -6.21
CA THR A 169 -6.80 3.61 -7.49
C THR A 169 -5.71 2.89 -8.27
N SER A 170 -5.69 3.08 -9.58
CA SER A 170 -4.62 2.61 -10.44
C SER A 170 -3.65 3.75 -10.74
N LEU A 171 -2.35 3.50 -10.63
CA LEU A 171 -1.34 4.49 -11.07
C LEU A 171 -1.43 4.80 -12.58
N TYR A 172 -2.15 4.00 -13.36
CA TYR A 172 -2.47 4.30 -14.76
C TYR A 172 -3.46 5.46 -14.92
N GLU A 173 -4.16 5.87 -13.86
CA GLU A 173 -5.06 7.04 -13.85
C GLU A 173 -4.29 8.37 -13.82
N LEU A 174 -2.97 8.32 -13.60
CA LEU A 174 -2.09 9.49 -13.62
C LEU A 174 -1.62 9.88 -15.04
N ASP A 175 -2.16 9.23 -16.09
CA ASP A 175 -1.86 9.48 -17.49
C ASP A 175 -0.35 9.48 -17.80
N ASP A 176 0.17 10.53 -18.40
CA ASP A 176 1.59 10.64 -18.81
C ASP A 176 2.54 11.00 -17.67
N TYR A 177 2.07 10.98 -16.42
CA TYR A 177 2.95 11.28 -15.29
C TYR A 177 3.95 10.15 -15.05
N ASP A 178 5.25 10.47 -15.12
CA ASP A 178 6.32 9.51 -14.87
C ASP A 178 6.49 9.23 -13.37
N TRP A 179 5.68 8.35 -12.85
CA TRP A 179 5.75 7.88 -11.46
C TRP A 179 6.80 6.78 -11.24
N ARG A 180 7.39 6.22 -12.32
CA ARG A 180 8.35 5.10 -12.24
C ARG A 180 9.78 5.58 -12.12
N PHE A 181 10.15 6.58 -12.91
CA PHE A 181 11.56 6.96 -13.11
C PHE A 181 11.85 8.43 -12.80
N SER A 182 10.84 9.22 -12.45
CA SER A 182 10.99 10.64 -12.16
C SER A 182 12.13 10.90 -11.16
N PRO A 183 13.07 11.78 -11.46
CA PRO A 183 14.08 12.23 -10.50
C PRO A 183 13.53 13.23 -9.48
N ARG A 184 12.26 13.64 -9.65
CA ARG A 184 11.58 14.59 -8.77
C ARG A 184 10.64 13.87 -7.82
N HIS A 185 10.28 14.53 -6.73
CA HIS A 185 9.27 14.02 -5.80
C HIS A 185 7.92 13.77 -6.49
N MET A 186 7.31 12.63 -6.20
CA MET A 186 6.05 12.17 -6.82
C MET A 186 4.81 12.79 -6.15
N ARG A 187 4.80 14.10 -5.92
CA ARG A 187 3.68 14.81 -5.25
C ARG A 187 2.34 14.59 -5.93
N LYS A 188 2.32 14.45 -7.26
CA LYS A 188 1.09 14.17 -8.02
C LYS A 188 0.39 12.88 -7.60
N ILE A 189 1.12 11.88 -7.11
CA ILE A 189 0.51 10.66 -6.54
C ILE A 189 -0.18 10.99 -5.22
N GLU A 190 0.48 11.71 -4.32
CA GLU A 190 -0.09 12.11 -3.04
C GLU A 190 -1.33 12.99 -3.22
N ASP A 191 -1.26 13.98 -4.12
CA ASP A 191 -2.40 14.84 -4.46
C ASP A 191 -3.57 14.05 -5.03
N HIS A 192 -3.29 13.04 -5.88
CA HIS A 192 -4.30 12.16 -6.43
C HIS A 192 -4.96 11.31 -5.34
N LEU A 193 -4.18 10.69 -4.43
CA LEU A 193 -4.71 9.90 -3.32
C LEU A 193 -5.61 10.73 -2.40
N ARG A 194 -5.24 11.98 -2.12
CA ARG A 194 -6.07 12.91 -1.34
C ARG A 194 -7.35 13.36 -2.06
N ALA A 195 -7.35 13.36 -3.38
CA ALA A 195 -8.48 13.83 -4.19
C ALA A 195 -9.54 12.77 -4.50
N ILE A 196 -9.19 11.49 -4.45
CA ILE A 196 -10.12 10.40 -4.73
C ILE A 196 -11.13 10.20 -3.60
N ALA A 197 -12.33 9.72 -3.94
CA ALA A 197 -13.37 9.45 -2.96
C ALA A 197 -13.06 8.19 -2.14
N HIS A 198 -13.00 8.32 -0.82
CA HIS A 198 -12.81 7.21 0.11
C HIS A 198 -14.13 6.58 0.54
N GLN A 199 -14.16 5.27 0.61
CA GLN A 199 -15.25 4.52 1.22
C GLN A 199 -15.10 4.56 2.74
N GLU A 200 -16.18 4.98 3.43
CA GLU A 200 -16.15 5.18 4.88
C GLU A 200 -15.97 3.85 5.65
N MET A 201 -15.11 3.90 6.67
CA MET A 201 -14.88 2.83 7.64
C MET A 201 -15.51 3.20 8.99
N ARG A 202 -16.79 2.90 9.18
CA ARG A 202 -17.51 3.21 10.42
C ARG A 202 -17.16 2.22 11.53
N SER A 203 -16.71 2.75 12.65
CA SER A 203 -16.42 1.99 13.86
C SER A 203 -16.93 2.75 15.08
N SER A 204 -17.46 2.04 16.08
CA SER A 204 -17.90 2.65 17.33
C SER A 204 -16.71 3.17 18.16
N ASP A 205 -16.94 4.26 18.90
CA ASP A 205 -15.93 4.78 19.82
C ASP A 205 -15.56 3.76 20.89
N GLN A 206 -16.55 3.01 21.38
CA GLN A 206 -16.30 1.92 22.32
C GLN A 206 -15.31 0.87 21.79
N ARG A 207 -15.39 0.49 20.51
CA ARG A 207 -14.42 -0.42 19.88
C ARG A 207 -13.04 0.21 19.84
N TYR A 208 -12.95 1.47 19.42
CA TYR A 208 -11.70 2.20 19.35
C TYR A 208 -11.02 2.31 20.72
N GLU A 209 -11.74 2.74 21.75
CA GLU A 209 -11.24 2.86 23.11
C GLU A 209 -10.77 1.51 23.68
N LYS A 210 -11.50 0.43 23.41
CA LYS A 210 -11.08 -0.92 23.81
C LYS A 210 -9.75 -1.32 23.16
N LEU A 211 -9.57 -1.07 21.88
CA LEU A 211 -8.33 -1.36 21.15
C LEU A 211 -7.18 -0.49 21.69
N LEU A 212 -7.41 0.80 21.84
CA LEU A 212 -6.42 1.74 22.37
C LEU A 212 -5.97 1.38 23.80
N THR A 213 -6.92 1.00 24.67
CA THR A 213 -6.61 0.52 26.03
C THR A 213 -5.76 -0.74 25.99
N ARG A 214 -6.04 -1.69 25.09
CA ARG A 214 -5.23 -2.90 24.89
C ARG A 214 -3.81 -2.53 24.46
N TYR A 215 -3.68 -1.61 23.51
CA TYR A 215 -2.39 -1.14 23.04
C TYR A 215 -1.56 -0.47 24.15
N HIS A 216 -2.12 0.48 24.90
CA HIS A 216 -1.44 1.15 25.98
C HIS A 216 -1.00 0.18 27.09
N ARG A 217 -1.85 -0.80 27.45
CA ARG A 217 -1.50 -1.84 28.41
C ARG A 217 -0.30 -2.67 27.93
N TYR A 218 -0.28 -3.03 26.64
CA TYR A 218 0.84 -3.75 26.03
C TYR A 218 2.12 -2.92 26.06
N LYS A 219 2.07 -1.65 25.60
CA LYS A 219 3.22 -0.76 25.57
C LYS A 219 3.76 -0.41 26.95
N LYS A 220 2.91 -0.29 27.97
CA LYS A 220 3.34 -0.14 29.37
C LYS A 220 4.20 -1.32 29.84
N ARG A 221 3.87 -2.54 29.39
CA ARG A 221 4.62 -3.75 29.75
C ARG A 221 5.85 -3.99 28.87
N TYR A 222 5.78 -3.58 27.62
CA TYR A 222 6.80 -3.83 26.60
C TYR A 222 7.02 -2.57 25.73
N PRO A 223 7.70 -1.52 26.28
CA PRO A 223 7.79 -0.21 25.63
C PRO A 223 8.46 -0.28 24.25
N ASP A 224 9.50 -1.10 24.10
CA ASP A 224 10.32 -1.19 22.88
C ASP A 224 9.85 -2.28 21.90
N ARG A 225 8.76 -3.00 22.22
CA ARG A 225 8.25 -4.09 21.34
C ARG A 225 7.04 -3.63 20.54
N SER A 226 7.03 -4.01 19.26
CA SER A 226 5.79 -3.94 18.47
C SER A 226 4.75 -4.90 19.01
N PRO A 227 3.44 -4.57 18.96
CA PRO A 227 2.38 -5.43 19.41
C PRO A 227 2.43 -6.82 18.77
N SER A 228 2.31 -7.86 19.59
CA SER A 228 2.38 -9.25 19.15
C SER A 228 1.15 -10.07 19.54
N TYR A 229 0.09 -9.41 20.01
CA TYR A 229 -1.13 -10.06 20.48
C TYR A 229 -2.15 -10.37 19.36
N TYR A 230 -1.79 -10.16 18.11
CA TYR A 230 -2.63 -10.55 16.99
C TYR A 230 -2.53 -12.05 16.74
N ASP A 231 -3.67 -12.73 16.76
CA ASP A 231 -3.73 -14.15 16.55
C ASP A 231 -3.34 -14.54 15.12
N SER A 232 -2.63 -15.68 15.03
CA SER A 232 -2.38 -16.35 13.76
C SER A 232 -1.74 -15.47 12.67
N ARG A 233 -0.84 -14.56 13.00
CA ARG A 233 -0.14 -13.69 12.03
C ARG A 233 0.38 -14.44 10.80
N ALA A 234 0.95 -15.62 11.00
CA ALA A 234 1.47 -16.44 9.91
C ALA A 234 0.41 -16.83 8.87
N LYS A 235 -0.87 -16.77 9.20
CA LYS A 235 -1.96 -17.09 8.28
C LYS A 235 -2.29 -15.93 7.32
N TRP A 236 -2.07 -14.68 7.73
CA TRP A 236 -2.52 -13.50 6.98
C TRP A 236 -1.43 -12.46 6.68
N MET A 237 -0.31 -12.42 7.39
CA MET A 237 0.82 -11.57 7.00
C MET A 237 1.60 -12.19 5.84
N LEU A 238 2.04 -11.33 4.89
CA LEU A 238 2.83 -11.71 3.72
C LEU A 238 4.32 -11.80 4.04
#